data_34edacacf8f00fe5d84945e66ebf93f1
#
_entry.id   34edacacf8f00fe5d84945e66ebf93f1
#
_cell.length_a   1.000
_cell.length_b   1.000
_cell.length_c   1.000
_cell.angle_alpha   90.00
_cell.angle_beta   90.00
_cell.angle_gamma   90.00
#
_symmetry.space_group_name_H-M   'P 1'
#
loop_
_entity.id
_entity.type
_entity.pdbx_description
1 polymer ?
#
loop_
_entity_poly.entity_id
_entity_poly.type
_entity_poly.pdbx_seq_one_letter_code
_entity_poly.pdbx_strand_id
1 'polypeptide(L)'
;VASLAGHKDAAFWFLEERMKAEPEWYSLNIETDKDLLPIHDDVRWNEIINAMHERQTRKEANYDIPLRNQLLEIAKDDQAIRQEWRMTSRQQPQNKAKIDSIFSVMATIDSVNQQKIFKILDSRGFVGKDKVGDACRAYWLVVQHSSVEMQRKYLPLFLKAAERGDIPRENVA
;
A
#
# COMPACT_ATOMS: atom_id res chain seq x y z
N VAL A 1 -5.41 18.76 -11.78
CA VAL A 1 -5.50 20.24 -11.85
C VAL A 1 -5.88 20.69 -13.28
N ALA A 2 -5.14 20.28 -14.34
CA ALA A 2 -5.45 20.67 -15.73
C ALA A 2 -6.84 20.19 -16.18
N SER A 3 -7.19 18.97 -15.86
CA SER A 3 -8.49 18.34 -16.12
C SER A 3 -9.65 19.14 -15.48
N LEU A 4 -9.54 19.45 -14.17
CA LEU A 4 -10.54 20.24 -13.44
C LEU A 4 -10.71 21.67 -13.96
N ALA A 5 -9.64 22.23 -14.53
CA ALA A 5 -9.68 23.56 -15.17
C ALA A 5 -10.23 23.54 -16.60
N GLY A 6 -10.67 22.38 -17.11
CA GLY A 6 -11.19 22.23 -18.47
C GLY A 6 -10.14 22.17 -19.58
N HIS A 7 -8.87 22.11 -19.22
CA HIS A 7 -7.76 22.01 -20.18
C HIS A 7 -7.47 20.54 -20.54
N LYS A 8 -8.38 19.90 -21.30
CA LYS A 8 -8.29 18.46 -21.64
C LYS A 8 -6.98 18.09 -22.33
N ASP A 9 -6.55 18.86 -23.31
CA ASP A 9 -5.33 18.57 -24.06
C ASP A 9 -4.07 18.63 -23.18
N ALA A 10 -4.00 19.59 -22.26
CA ALA A 10 -2.92 19.64 -21.28
C ALA A 10 -2.94 18.45 -20.32
N ALA A 11 -4.13 18.00 -19.88
CA ALA A 11 -4.25 16.84 -19.02
C ALA A 11 -3.75 15.56 -19.71
N PHE A 12 -4.14 15.33 -20.97
CA PHE A 12 -3.66 14.18 -21.76
C PHE A 12 -2.15 14.28 -22.02
N TRP A 13 -1.66 15.46 -22.38
CA TRP A 13 -0.23 15.65 -22.57
C TRP A 13 0.59 15.27 -21.33
N PHE A 14 0.17 15.71 -20.13
CA PHE A 14 0.85 15.33 -18.87
C PHE A 14 0.82 13.83 -18.60
N LEU A 15 -0.31 13.16 -18.86
CA LEU A 15 -0.42 11.70 -18.69
C LEU A 15 0.51 10.96 -19.67
N GLU A 16 0.52 11.36 -20.94
CA GLU A 16 1.36 10.76 -21.97
C GLU A 16 2.85 11.00 -21.70
N GLU A 17 3.25 12.22 -21.32
CA GLU A 17 4.65 12.51 -20.98
C GLU A 17 5.12 11.71 -19.77
N ARG A 18 4.26 11.55 -18.75
CA ARG A 18 4.57 10.68 -17.63
C ARG A 18 4.72 9.22 -18.06
N MET A 19 3.84 8.76 -18.93
CA MET A 19 3.92 7.40 -19.46
C MET A 19 5.18 7.16 -20.32
N LYS A 20 5.68 8.17 -21.00
CA LYS A 20 6.95 8.12 -21.76
C LYS A 20 8.15 8.13 -20.84
N ALA A 21 8.15 9.01 -19.83
CA ALA A 21 9.24 9.15 -18.88
C ALA A 21 9.39 7.90 -17.97
N GLU A 22 8.28 7.27 -17.63
CA GLU A 22 8.22 6.09 -16.77
C GLU A 22 7.46 4.94 -17.47
N PRO A 23 8.10 4.14 -18.36
CA PRO A 23 7.43 3.13 -19.17
C PRO A 23 6.67 2.05 -18.36
N GLU A 24 7.11 1.79 -17.14
CA GLU A 24 6.47 0.84 -16.22
C GLU A 24 5.47 1.50 -15.25
N TRP A 25 5.26 2.81 -15.36
CA TRP A 25 4.29 3.49 -14.51
C TRP A 25 2.86 3.12 -14.90
N TYR A 26 2.07 2.74 -13.90
CA TYR A 26 0.62 2.60 -13.98
C TYR A 26 0.00 3.06 -12.67
N SER A 27 -1.29 3.36 -12.68
CA SER A 27 -2.04 3.79 -11.50
C SER A 27 -3.29 2.94 -11.32
N LEU A 28 -3.41 2.28 -10.17
CA LEU A 28 -4.58 1.47 -9.81
C LEU A 28 -5.84 2.31 -9.61
N ASN A 29 -5.69 3.61 -9.36
CA ASN A 29 -6.80 4.51 -9.04
C ASN A 29 -7.12 5.49 -10.16
N ILE A 30 -6.49 5.35 -11.33
CA ILE A 30 -6.67 6.32 -12.41
C ILE A 30 -8.14 6.45 -12.87
N GLU A 31 -8.88 5.33 -12.90
CA GLU A 31 -10.28 5.29 -13.30
C GLU A 31 -11.23 5.86 -12.24
N THR A 32 -10.80 5.91 -10.98
CA THR A 32 -11.61 6.39 -9.85
C THR A 32 -11.16 7.76 -9.35
N ASP A 33 -10.12 8.33 -9.94
CA ASP A 33 -9.61 9.64 -9.59
C ASP A 33 -10.59 10.72 -10.04
N LYS A 34 -11.21 11.38 -9.06
CA LYS A 34 -12.22 12.42 -9.31
C LYS A 34 -11.67 13.61 -10.09
N ASP A 35 -10.37 13.86 -10.00
CA ASP A 35 -9.71 14.95 -10.71
C ASP A 35 -9.62 14.67 -12.21
N LEU A 36 -9.75 13.41 -12.63
CA LEU A 36 -9.71 12.98 -14.03
C LEU A 36 -11.08 12.76 -14.66
N LEU A 37 -12.17 12.73 -13.88
CA LEU A 37 -13.54 12.55 -14.38
C LEU A 37 -13.89 13.46 -15.59
N PRO A 38 -13.46 14.75 -15.65
CA PRO A 38 -13.81 15.61 -16.78
C PRO A 38 -13.23 15.20 -18.14
N ILE A 39 -12.26 14.26 -18.15
CA ILE A 39 -11.65 13.77 -19.40
C ILE A 39 -12.06 12.34 -19.75
N HIS A 40 -12.91 11.67 -18.94
CA HIS A 40 -13.32 10.30 -19.20
C HIS A 40 -14.14 10.13 -20.49
N ASP A 41 -14.88 11.15 -20.93
CA ASP A 41 -15.68 11.13 -22.16
C ASP A 41 -14.86 11.33 -23.44
N ASP A 42 -13.56 11.64 -23.31
CA ASP A 42 -12.67 11.83 -24.45
C ASP A 42 -12.16 10.48 -24.96
N VAL A 43 -12.12 10.29 -26.29
CA VAL A 43 -11.68 9.03 -26.90
C VAL A 43 -10.28 8.61 -26.46
N ARG A 44 -9.37 9.56 -26.23
CA ARG A 44 -8.00 9.35 -25.75
C ARG A 44 -7.95 8.69 -24.36
N TRP A 45 -9.02 8.85 -23.55
CA TRP A 45 -9.09 8.22 -22.23
C TRP A 45 -9.01 6.70 -22.32
N ASN A 46 -9.72 6.10 -23.28
CA ASN A 46 -9.67 4.63 -23.45
C ASN A 46 -8.27 4.13 -23.82
N GLU A 47 -7.51 4.90 -24.61
CA GLU A 47 -6.13 4.56 -24.98
C GLU A 47 -5.22 4.59 -23.75
N ILE A 48 -5.34 5.62 -22.90
CA ILE A 48 -4.60 5.73 -21.64
C ILE A 48 -4.92 4.55 -20.71
N ILE A 49 -6.21 4.25 -20.52
CA ILE A 49 -6.63 3.15 -19.62
C ILE A 49 -6.13 1.79 -20.14
N ASN A 50 -6.28 1.50 -21.42
CA ASN A 50 -5.78 0.27 -22.00
C ASN A 50 -4.27 0.11 -21.81
N ALA A 51 -3.50 1.17 -22.07
CA ALA A 51 -2.07 1.16 -21.86
C ALA A 51 -1.67 0.98 -20.37
N MET A 52 -2.46 1.52 -19.43
CA MET A 52 -2.25 1.30 -17.99
C MET A 52 -2.54 -0.15 -17.60
N HIS A 53 -3.63 -0.74 -18.07
CA HIS A 53 -3.96 -2.15 -17.81
C HIS A 53 -2.92 -3.11 -18.38
N GLU A 54 -2.41 -2.86 -19.57
CA GLU A 54 -1.33 -3.67 -20.16
C GLU A 54 -0.05 -3.61 -19.31
N ARG A 55 0.33 -2.41 -18.83
CA ARG A 55 1.50 -2.23 -17.97
C ARG A 55 1.33 -2.94 -16.63
N GLN A 56 0.15 -2.80 -16.02
CA GLN A 56 -0.20 -3.51 -14.80
C GLN A 56 -0.08 -5.01 -15.00
N THR A 57 -0.69 -5.55 -16.06
CA THR A 57 -0.66 -6.98 -16.38
C THR A 57 0.76 -7.50 -16.55
N ARG A 58 1.62 -6.78 -17.31
CA ARG A 58 3.03 -7.15 -17.46
C ARG A 58 3.78 -7.16 -16.13
N LYS A 59 3.59 -6.12 -15.31
CA LYS A 59 4.27 -6.00 -14.02
C LYS A 59 3.82 -7.07 -13.03
N GLU A 60 2.53 -7.36 -13.01
CA GLU A 60 1.93 -8.31 -12.08
C GLU A 60 2.04 -9.78 -12.55
N ALA A 61 2.48 -10.04 -13.80
CA ALA A 61 2.62 -11.38 -14.35
C ALA A 61 3.53 -12.31 -13.52
N ASN A 62 4.49 -11.73 -12.80
CA ASN A 62 5.45 -12.48 -11.96
C ASN A 62 5.11 -12.40 -10.46
N TYR A 63 3.94 -11.88 -10.09
CA TYR A 63 3.57 -11.76 -8.68
C TYR A 63 3.15 -13.11 -8.09
N ASP A 64 3.53 -13.31 -6.83
CA ASP A 64 2.98 -14.34 -5.96
C ASP A 64 1.61 -13.85 -5.45
N ILE A 65 0.58 -14.03 -6.27
CA ILE A 65 -0.77 -13.53 -6.00
C ILE A 65 -1.33 -14.02 -4.65
N PRO A 66 -1.19 -15.31 -4.27
CA PRO A 66 -1.62 -15.77 -2.95
C PRO A 66 -0.95 -15.01 -1.80
N LEU A 67 0.37 -14.86 -1.85
CA LEU A 67 1.11 -14.11 -0.82
C LEU A 67 0.75 -12.63 -0.84
N ARG A 68 0.66 -12.01 -2.01
CA ARG A 68 0.24 -10.60 -2.16
C ARG A 68 -1.11 -10.36 -1.50
N ASN A 69 -2.11 -11.20 -1.79
CA ASN A 69 -3.45 -11.06 -1.23
C ASN A 69 -3.43 -11.23 0.30
N GLN A 70 -2.68 -12.20 0.83
CA GLN A 70 -2.50 -12.39 2.26
C GLN A 70 -1.89 -11.13 2.93
N LEU A 71 -0.85 -10.54 2.33
CA LEU A 71 -0.21 -9.34 2.85
C LEU A 71 -1.14 -8.12 2.79
N LEU A 72 -1.93 -7.97 1.72
CA LEU A 72 -2.92 -6.90 1.59
C LEU A 72 -4.01 -7.00 2.68
N GLU A 73 -4.50 -8.21 2.96
CA GLU A 73 -5.47 -8.44 4.03
C GLU A 73 -4.90 -8.08 5.40
N ILE A 74 -3.67 -8.54 5.71
CA ILE A 74 -2.97 -8.19 6.95
C ILE A 74 -2.82 -6.67 7.09
N ALA A 75 -2.39 -5.97 6.03
CA ALA A 75 -2.25 -4.52 6.05
C ALA A 75 -3.59 -3.80 6.24
N LYS A 76 -4.66 -4.31 5.63
CA LYS A 76 -6.03 -3.79 5.79
C LYS A 76 -6.50 -3.90 7.23
N ASP A 77 -6.38 -5.07 7.84
CA ASP A 77 -6.81 -5.30 9.22
C ASP A 77 -6.03 -4.44 10.20
N ASP A 78 -4.71 -4.36 10.04
CA ASP A 78 -3.83 -3.52 10.84
C ASP A 78 -4.23 -2.03 10.76
N GLN A 79 -4.46 -1.51 9.57
CA GLN A 79 -4.75 -0.09 9.38
C GLN A 79 -6.20 0.29 9.74
N ALA A 80 -7.16 -0.59 9.56
CA ALA A 80 -8.57 -0.34 9.86
C ALA A 80 -8.79 -0.05 11.35
N ILE A 81 -8.26 -0.90 12.23
CA ILE A 81 -8.42 -0.72 13.68
C ILE A 81 -7.68 0.54 14.19
N ARG A 82 -6.52 0.87 13.62
CA ARG A 82 -5.76 2.09 13.95
C ARG A 82 -6.47 3.34 13.45
N GLN A 83 -7.16 3.27 12.33
CA GLN A 83 -8.01 4.36 11.85
C GLN A 83 -9.21 4.57 12.78
N GLU A 84 -9.89 3.51 13.20
CA GLU A 84 -10.99 3.60 14.16
C GLU A 84 -10.53 4.24 15.48
N TRP A 85 -9.39 3.81 16.00
CA TRP A 85 -8.78 4.42 17.18
C TRP A 85 -8.52 5.92 16.98
N ARG A 86 -7.89 6.33 15.85
CA ARG A 86 -7.61 7.76 15.57
C ARG A 86 -8.89 8.59 15.51
N MET A 87 -9.94 8.07 14.88
CA MET A 87 -11.22 8.76 14.77
C MET A 87 -11.91 8.88 16.13
N THR A 88 -11.93 7.79 16.92
CA THR A 88 -12.57 7.77 18.24
C THR A 88 -11.83 8.66 19.24
N SER A 89 -10.49 8.64 19.22
CA SER A 89 -9.65 9.45 20.13
C SER A 89 -9.77 10.96 19.91
N ARG A 90 -10.22 11.39 18.71
CA ARG A 90 -10.43 12.82 18.39
C ARG A 90 -11.81 13.34 18.78
N GLN A 91 -12.75 12.47 19.16
CA GLN A 91 -14.10 12.87 19.56
C GLN A 91 -14.07 13.58 20.93
N GLN A 92 -14.94 14.58 21.07
CA GLN A 92 -15.12 15.32 22.34
C GLN A 92 -16.62 15.31 22.72
N PRO A 93 -16.98 14.89 23.94
CA PRO A 93 -16.10 14.32 24.98
C PRO A 93 -15.57 12.94 24.59
N GLN A 94 -14.40 12.58 25.08
CA GLN A 94 -13.79 11.27 24.79
C GLN A 94 -14.60 10.13 25.41
N ASN A 95 -14.88 9.11 24.63
CA ASN A 95 -15.47 7.87 25.11
C ASN A 95 -14.35 6.88 25.50
N LYS A 96 -13.91 6.98 26.77
CA LYS A 96 -12.82 6.14 27.30
C LYS A 96 -13.13 4.64 27.18
N ALA A 97 -14.33 4.21 27.51
CA ALA A 97 -14.71 2.78 27.42
C ALA A 97 -14.60 2.23 25.98
N LYS A 98 -15.00 3.05 24.99
CA LYS A 98 -14.84 2.68 23.58
C LYS A 98 -13.37 2.62 23.18
N ILE A 99 -12.54 3.55 23.63
CA ILE A 99 -11.09 3.56 23.38
C ILE A 99 -10.44 2.30 23.97
N ASP A 100 -10.75 1.94 25.21
CA ASP A 100 -10.22 0.74 25.86
C ASP A 100 -10.64 -0.55 25.12
N SER A 101 -11.89 -0.61 24.64
CA SER A 101 -12.37 -1.70 23.79
C SER A 101 -11.57 -1.81 22.48
N ILE A 102 -11.31 -0.69 21.81
CA ILE A 102 -10.50 -0.65 20.58
C ILE A 102 -9.08 -1.15 20.84
N PHE A 103 -8.45 -0.77 21.95
CA PHE A 103 -7.12 -1.28 22.32
C PHE A 103 -7.11 -2.80 22.52
N SER A 104 -8.13 -3.36 23.13
CA SER A 104 -8.25 -4.82 23.29
C SER A 104 -8.36 -5.55 21.96
N VAL A 105 -9.17 -5.03 21.04
CA VAL A 105 -9.31 -5.58 19.68
C VAL A 105 -8.01 -5.42 18.90
N MET A 106 -7.35 -4.26 18.99
CA MET A 106 -6.08 -3.99 18.34
C MET A 106 -4.99 -4.98 18.78
N ALA A 107 -4.88 -5.26 20.09
CA ALA A 107 -3.93 -6.23 20.62
C ALA A 107 -4.16 -7.65 20.05
N THR A 108 -5.43 -8.04 19.87
CA THR A 108 -5.79 -9.32 19.25
C THR A 108 -5.38 -9.37 17.77
N ILE A 109 -5.69 -8.31 17.01
CA ILE A 109 -5.32 -8.21 15.59
C ILE A 109 -3.80 -8.23 15.46
N ASP A 110 -3.08 -7.44 16.27
CA ASP A 110 -1.62 -7.40 16.26
C ASP A 110 -1.02 -8.80 16.52
N SER A 111 -1.53 -9.53 17.50
CA SER A 111 -1.06 -10.90 17.79
C SER A 111 -1.25 -11.85 16.59
N VAL A 112 -2.43 -11.84 15.98
CA VAL A 112 -2.73 -12.70 14.81
C VAL A 112 -1.87 -12.30 13.61
N ASN A 113 -1.75 -11.01 13.33
CA ASN A 113 -0.94 -10.52 12.21
C ASN A 113 0.55 -10.80 12.41
N GLN A 114 1.07 -10.65 13.64
CA GLN A 114 2.45 -11.00 13.98
C GLN A 114 2.73 -12.49 13.71
N GLN A 115 1.86 -13.40 14.14
CA GLN A 115 2.03 -14.83 13.85
C GLN A 115 2.11 -15.12 12.35
N LYS A 116 1.22 -14.51 11.54
CA LYS A 116 1.22 -14.66 10.09
C LYS A 116 2.50 -14.11 9.46
N ILE A 117 2.89 -12.88 9.80
CA ILE A 117 4.07 -12.20 9.25
C ILE A 117 5.36 -12.91 9.67
N PHE A 118 5.50 -13.30 10.93
CA PHE A 118 6.71 -13.99 11.40
C PHE A 118 6.88 -15.33 10.70
N LYS A 119 5.79 -16.09 10.50
CA LYS A 119 5.83 -17.34 9.73
C LYS A 119 6.32 -17.13 8.30
N ILE A 120 5.88 -16.04 7.64
CA ILE A 120 6.34 -15.71 6.28
C ILE A 120 7.82 -15.31 6.31
N LEU A 121 8.21 -14.40 7.19
CA LEU A 121 9.59 -13.93 7.30
C LEU A 121 10.58 -15.06 7.65
N ASP A 122 10.19 -15.99 8.52
CA ASP A 122 11.03 -17.13 8.90
C ASP A 122 11.17 -18.17 7.78
N SER A 123 10.11 -18.39 6.99
CA SER A 123 10.11 -19.41 5.93
C SER A 123 10.57 -18.91 4.56
N ARG A 124 10.34 -17.64 4.25
CA ARG A 124 10.56 -17.06 2.91
C ARG A 124 11.45 -15.81 2.91
N GLY A 125 11.75 -15.26 4.08
CA GLY A 125 12.41 -13.96 4.19
C GLY A 125 11.48 -12.81 3.78
N PHE A 126 12.06 -11.64 3.53
CA PHE A 126 11.35 -10.47 3.02
C PHE A 126 11.14 -10.60 1.51
N VAL A 127 9.93 -10.93 1.09
CA VAL A 127 9.52 -10.96 -0.32
C VAL A 127 9.21 -9.54 -0.79
N GLY A 128 9.96 -9.04 -1.76
CA GLY A 128 9.97 -7.65 -2.20
C GLY A 128 8.89 -7.27 -3.20
N LYS A 129 8.95 -6.01 -3.65
CA LYS A 129 8.01 -5.42 -4.61
C LYS A 129 7.96 -6.14 -5.95
N ASP A 130 9.04 -6.79 -6.34
CA ASP A 130 9.11 -7.57 -7.59
C ASP A 130 8.16 -8.78 -7.61
N LYS A 131 7.76 -9.28 -6.42
CA LYS A 131 6.89 -10.45 -6.25
C LYS A 131 5.52 -10.17 -5.66
N VAL A 132 5.37 -9.10 -4.88
CA VAL A 132 4.12 -8.81 -4.19
C VAL A 132 3.68 -7.35 -4.32
N GLY A 133 4.38 -6.55 -5.11
CA GLY A 133 4.11 -5.13 -5.23
C GLY A 133 4.20 -4.41 -3.88
N ASP A 134 3.44 -3.35 -3.72
CA ASP A 134 3.41 -2.55 -2.49
C ASP A 134 2.79 -3.29 -1.27
N ALA A 135 2.26 -4.50 -1.46
CA ALA A 135 1.80 -5.34 -0.35
C ALA A 135 2.95 -5.69 0.62
N CYS A 136 4.21 -5.67 0.19
CA CYS A 136 5.37 -5.89 1.06
C CYS A 136 5.45 -4.92 2.24
N ARG A 137 4.79 -3.76 2.18
CA ARG A 137 4.71 -2.83 3.32
C ARG A 137 4.05 -3.45 4.56
N ALA A 138 3.23 -4.50 4.40
CA ALA A 138 2.59 -5.20 5.51
C ALA A 138 3.61 -5.74 6.52
N TYR A 139 4.78 -6.17 6.08
CA TYR A 139 5.85 -6.63 6.97
C TYR A 139 6.25 -5.55 7.97
N TRP A 140 6.51 -4.33 7.47
CA TRP A 140 6.89 -3.22 8.33
C TRP A 140 5.75 -2.78 9.25
N LEU A 141 4.51 -2.67 8.72
CA LEU A 141 3.34 -2.28 9.51
C LEU A 141 3.15 -3.17 10.74
N VAL A 142 3.43 -4.47 10.63
CA VAL A 142 3.25 -5.42 11.72
C VAL A 142 4.48 -5.48 12.64
N VAL A 143 5.68 -5.54 12.07
CA VAL A 143 6.92 -5.70 12.87
C VAL A 143 7.20 -4.49 13.75
N GLN A 144 6.89 -3.26 13.32
CA GLN A 144 7.06 -2.06 14.14
C GLN A 144 6.22 -2.06 15.44
N HIS A 145 5.15 -2.85 15.48
CA HIS A 145 4.26 -3.00 16.65
C HIS A 145 4.57 -4.26 17.46
N SER A 146 5.63 -4.99 17.12
CA SER A 146 6.07 -6.16 17.87
C SER A 146 7.05 -5.82 18.99
N SER A 147 7.47 -6.84 19.75
CA SER A 147 8.50 -6.66 20.78
C SER A 147 9.84 -6.22 20.18
N VAL A 148 10.64 -5.51 20.97
CA VAL A 148 11.99 -5.06 20.55
C VAL A 148 12.87 -6.26 20.13
N GLU A 149 12.69 -7.42 20.74
CA GLU A 149 13.38 -8.65 20.36
C GLU A 149 13.04 -9.05 18.93
N MET A 150 11.75 -9.05 18.56
CA MET A 150 11.30 -9.41 17.22
C MET A 150 11.70 -8.36 16.18
N GLN A 151 11.64 -7.08 16.53
CA GLN A 151 12.16 -6.01 15.68
C GLN A 151 13.65 -6.21 15.38
N ARG A 152 14.48 -6.51 16.40
CA ARG A 152 15.92 -6.79 16.24
C ARG A 152 16.16 -8.05 15.39
N LYS A 153 15.36 -9.10 15.59
CA LYS A 153 15.48 -10.36 14.82
C LYS A 153 15.32 -10.10 13.32
N TYR A 154 14.33 -9.29 12.92
CA TYR A 154 14.02 -9.07 11.52
C TYR A 154 14.70 -7.83 10.90
N LEU A 155 15.32 -6.95 11.69
CA LEU A 155 15.99 -5.75 11.20
C LEU A 155 16.95 -6.01 10.01
N PRO A 156 17.78 -7.07 10.00
CA PRO A 156 18.64 -7.34 8.84
C PRO A 156 17.89 -7.57 7.52
N LEU A 157 16.68 -8.14 7.57
CA LEU A 157 15.84 -8.33 6.38
C LEU A 157 15.28 -6.99 5.88
N PHE A 158 14.88 -6.12 6.82
CA PHE A 158 14.36 -4.79 6.50
C PHE A 158 15.44 -3.86 5.95
N LEU A 159 16.67 -3.91 6.47
CA LEU A 159 17.80 -3.15 5.93
C LEU A 159 18.06 -3.52 4.47
N LYS A 160 18.11 -4.82 4.15
CA LYS A 160 18.26 -5.30 2.77
C LYS A 160 17.09 -4.89 1.89
N ALA A 161 15.86 -4.91 2.40
CA ALA A 161 14.68 -4.46 1.68
C ALA A 161 14.73 -2.95 1.37
N ALA A 162 15.20 -2.14 2.32
CA ALA A 162 15.39 -0.70 2.13
C ALA A 162 16.51 -0.39 1.11
N GLU A 163 17.59 -1.17 1.09
CA GLU A 163 18.65 -1.06 0.08
C GLU A 163 18.14 -1.34 -1.33
N ARG A 164 17.22 -2.30 -1.50
CA ARG A 164 16.56 -2.61 -2.78
C ARG A 164 15.45 -1.63 -3.17
N GLY A 165 15.04 -0.71 -2.26
CA GLY A 165 13.92 0.21 -2.48
C GLY A 165 12.53 -0.43 -2.29
N ASP A 166 12.45 -1.62 -1.68
CA ASP A 166 11.18 -2.29 -1.35
C ASP A 166 10.39 -1.54 -0.28
N ILE A 167 11.09 -0.88 0.64
CA ILE A 167 10.52 0.00 1.67
C ILE A 167 11.34 1.29 1.79
N PRO A 168 10.75 2.38 2.29
CA PRO A 168 11.46 3.63 2.58
C PRO A 168 12.58 3.42 3.61
N ARG A 169 13.70 4.11 3.44
CA ARG A 169 14.85 4.00 4.37
C ARG A 169 14.53 4.51 5.77
N GLU A 170 13.66 5.49 5.89
CA GLU A 170 13.16 6.01 7.17
C GLU A 170 12.43 4.96 8.03
N ASN A 171 11.95 3.87 7.42
CA ASN A 171 11.30 2.79 8.15
C ASN A 171 12.29 1.89 8.93
N VAL A 172 13.60 2.05 8.70
CA VAL A 172 14.67 1.25 9.33
C VAL A 172 15.72 2.09 10.05
N ALA A 173 15.49 3.40 10.15
CA ALA A 173 16.37 4.36 10.80
C ALA A 173 16.23 4.34 12.34
#